data_5861da92994d407f0a0347f114aa8c3b
#
_entry.id   5861da92994d407f0a0347f114aa8c3b
#
_cell.length_a   1.000
_cell.length_b   1.000
_cell.length_c   1.000
_cell.angle_alpha   90.00
_cell.angle_beta   90.00
_cell.angle_gamma   90.00
#
_symmetry.space_group_name_H-M   'P 1'
#
loop_
_entity.id
_entity.type
_entity.pdbx_description
1 polymer ?
#
loop_
_entity_poly.entity_id
_entity_poly.type
_entity_poly.pdbx_seq_one_letter_code
_entity_poly.pdbx_strand_id
1 'polypeptide(L)'
;MPSGRTHDRITLWSLPVITGFTFGQTRSSHLTLIIASCFLFSGLMFGPDLDIHRSYHFQRWGWLRWLWLPYQKSVRHRSFLSHGPVIGTAVRLLYLTVWVIILATPVVLIARSVWEVEWSLSQVARILLRSLSQHSTEWLATFIGLELGAMSHYLSDWVNSAYKRIQTQGLSGLLSNSAYKRVKTQGISGLFGSKSPSKKRKSPSTRRPPTTSVSKRNSTKKD
;
A
#
# COMPACT_ATOMS: atom_id res chain seq x y z
N MET A 1 2.50 9.04 -10.86
CA MET A 1 2.97 8.77 -9.50
C MET A 1 4.36 9.34 -9.35
N PRO A 2 4.75 9.89 -8.20
CA PRO A 2 6.13 10.23 -7.90
C PRO A 2 7.01 8.97 -8.00
N SER A 3 8.30 9.15 -8.28
CA SER A 3 9.23 8.02 -8.20
C SER A 3 9.41 7.58 -6.74
N GLY A 4 9.74 6.32 -6.49
CA GLY A 4 10.02 5.86 -5.12
C GLY A 4 11.10 6.69 -4.41
N ARG A 5 12.08 7.23 -5.16
CA ARG A 5 13.10 8.16 -4.65
C ARG A 5 12.50 9.48 -4.14
N THR A 6 11.40 9.94 -4.73
CA THR A 6 10.71 11.17 -4.28
C THR A 6 10.04 10.94 -2.94
N HIS A 7 9.40 9.78 -2.74
CA HIS A 7 8.81 9.40 -1.46
C HIS A 7 9.86 9.30 -0.36
N ASP A 8 11.00 8.68 -0.65
CA ASP A 8 12.13 8.60 0.28
C ASP A 8 12.61 9.98 0.73
N ARG A 9 12.80 10.89 -0.23
CA ARG A 9 13.20 12.27 0.08
C ARG A 9 12.19 12.97 0.96
N ILE A 10 10.90 12.85 0.67
CA ILE A 10 9.84 13.47 1.48
C ILE A 10 9.87 12.89 2.90
N THR A 11 9.96 11.58 3.06
CA THR A 11 10.07 10.93 4.37
C THR A 11 11.29 11.44 5.14
N LEU A 12 12.46 11.50 4.51
CA LEU A 12 13.69 11.95 5.17
C LEU A 12 13.64 13.45 5.54
N TRP A 13 13.12 14.31 4.65
CA TRP A 13 12.96 15.74 4.94
C TRP A 13 11.88 16.03 5.98
N SER A 14 10.86 15.18 6.10
CA SER A 14 9.82 15.32 7.12
C SER A 14 10.31 14.86 8.51
N LEU A 15 11.35 14.03 8.59
CA LEU A 15 11.84 13.47 9.84
C LEU A 15 12.18 14.52 10.91
N PRO A 16 12.96 15.59 10.63
CA PRO A 16 13.27 16.60 11.63
C PRO A 16 12.01 17.29 12.18
N VAL A 17 11.04 17.54 11.30
CA VAL A 17 9.75 18.16 11.67
C VAL A 17 8.96 17.24 12.58
N ILE A 18 8.81 15.97 12.22
CA ILE A 18 8.12 14.96 13.04
C ILE A 18 8.82 14.80 14.38
N THR A 19 10.15 14.70 14.39
CA THR A 19 10.94 14.55 15.62
C THR A 19 10.79 15.77 16.54
N GLY A 20 10.91 16.98 16.01
CA GLY A 20 10.74 18.22 16.78
C GLY A 20 9.31 18.35 17.34
N PHE A 21 8.31 18.05 16.53
CA PHE A 21 6.90 18.09 16.95
C PHE A 21 6.61 17.06 18.04
N THR A 22 7.02 15.81 17.84
CA THR A 22 6.78 14.72 18.81
C THR A 22 7.51 14.98 20.13
N PHE A 23 8.74 15.48 20.10
CA PHE A 23 9.46 15.87 21.31
C PHE A 23 8.76 17.03 22.02
N GLY A 24 8.29 18.03 21.27
CA GLY A 24 7.53 19.16 21.83
C GLY A 24 6.27 18.72 22.56
N GLN A 25 5.55 17.71 22.03
CA GLN A 25 4.33 17.16 22.60
C GLN A 25 4.57 16.20 23.77
N THR A 26 5.51 15.29 23.63
CA THR A 26 5.73 14.21 24.59
C THR A 26 6.70 14.58 25.71
N ARG A 27 7.59 15.55 25.46
CA ARG A 27 8.72 15.89 26.34
C ARG A 27 9.58 14.67 26.75
N SER A 28 9.51 13.60 25.96
CA SER A 28 10.21 12.34 26.17
C SER A 28 11.07 11.99 24.96
N SER A 29 12.39 11.94 25.15
CA SER A 29 13.32 11.49 24.12
C SER A 29 13.08 10.03 23.71
N HIS A 30 12.70 9.19 24.68
CA HIS A 30 12.39 7.79 24.45
C HIS A 30 11.19 7.60 23.48
N LEU A 31 10.05 8.24 23.78
CA LEU A 31 8.87 8.17 22.91
C LEU A 31 9.13 8.81 21.54
N THR A 32 9.85 9.92 21.51
CA THR A 32 10.24 10.59 20.27
C THR A 32 11.09 9.68 19.39
N LEU A 33 12.04 8.94 19.98
CA LEU A 33 12.88 8.01 19.26
C LEU A 33 12.07 6.84 18.69
N ILE A 34 11.12 6.29 19.46
CA ILE A 34 10.20 5.24 18.99
C ILE A 34 9.41 5.74 17.77
N ILE A 35 8.75 6.92 17.90
CA ILE A 35 7.94 7.49 16.82
C ILE A 35 8.80 7.75 15.58
N ALA A 36 9.98 8.38 15.73
CA ALA A 36 10.87 8.70 14.63
C ALA A 36 11.39 7.44 13.91
N SER A 37 11.77 6.41 14.66
CA SER A 37 12.24 5.14 14.09
C SER A 37 11.12 4.41 13.34
N CYS A 38 9.93 4.33 13.92
CA CYS A 38 8.76 3.71 13.31
C CYS A 38 8.28 4.51 12.09
N PHE A 39 8.35 5.84 12.13
CA PHE A 39 8.07 6.73 11.00
C PHE A 39 9.01 6.43 9.81
N LEU A 40 10.32 6.36 10.05
CA LEU A 40 11.30 6.01 9.03
C LEU A 40 11.06 4.60 8.47
N PHE A 41 10.87 3.62 9.35
CA PHE A 41 10.61 2.26 8.93
C PHE A 41 9.37 2.16 8.04
N SER A 42 8.27 2.79 8.44
CA SER A 42 7.03 2.78 7.68
C SER A 42 7.17 3.54 6.36
N GLY A 43 7.73 4.74 6.39
CA GLY A 43 7.90 5.57 5.19
C GLY A 43 8.86 4.98 4.16
N LEU A 44 9.84 4.17 4.58
CA LEU A 44 10.85 3.61 3.69
C LEU A 44 10.58 2.14 3.31
N MET A 45 10.03 1.32 4.20
CA MET A 45 9.93 -0.12 4.01
C MET A 45 8.51 -0.69 4.18
N PHE A 46 7.70 -0.10 5.06
CA PHE A 46 6.39 -0.65 5.45
C PHE A 46 5.21 0.18 4.90
N GLY A 47 5.48 0.96 3.85
CA GLY A 47 4.51 1.84 3.20
C GLY A 47 3.38 1.09 2.47
N PRO A 48 2.33 1.82 2.05
CA PRO A 48 1.17 1.25 1.37
C PRO A 48 1.49 0.53 0.06
N ASP A 49 2.56 0.94 -0.63
CA ASP A 49 3.00 0.36 -1.90
C ASP A 49 3.57 -1.07 -1.79
N LEU A 50 3.55 -1.69 -0.61
CA LEU A 50 3.86 -3.12 -0.45
C LEU A 50 2.88 -4.02 -1.20
N ASP A 51 1.69 -3.51 -1.55
CA ASP A 51 0.71 -4.20 -2.38
C ASP A 51 1.08 -4.19 -3.89
N ILE A 52 2.10 -3.42 -4.30
CA ILE A 52 2.57 -3.34 -5.68
C ILE A 52 3.80 -4.21 -5.90
N HIS A 53 3.68 -5.15 -6.83
CA HIS A 53 4.82 -5.94 -7.27
C HIS A 53 5.88 -5.03 -7.90
N ARG A 54 7.14 -5.18 -7.49
CA ARG A 54 8.30 -4.37 -7.91
C ARG A 54 8.33 -2.91 -7.39
N SER A 55 7.51 -2.55 -6.40
CA SER A 55 7.68 -1.25 -5.72
C SER A 55 9.05 -1.16 -5.01
N TYR A 56 9.52 0.06 -4.75
CA TYR A 56 10.74 0.26 -3.96
C TYR A 56 10.61 -0.30 -2.55
N HIS A 57 9.46 -0.16 -1.91
CA HIS A 57 9.17 -0.75 -0.61
C HIS A 57 9.33 -2.27 -0.64
N PHE A 58 8.73 -2.95 -1.62
CA PHE A 58 8.84 -4.39 -1.77
C PHE A 58 10.28 -4.86 -2.03
N GLN A 59 11.04 -4.13 -2.85
CA GLN A 59 12.43 -4.50 -3.16
C GLN A 59 13.37 -4.40 -1.97
N ARG A 60 13.14 -3.46 -1.03
CA ARG A 60 13.94 -3.27 0.18
C ARG A 60 13.88 -4.44 1.15
N TRP A 61 12.85 -5.28 1.07
CA TRP A 61 12.77 -6.50 1.87
C TRP A 61 13.76 -7.58 1.41
N GLY A 62 14.48 -7.37 0.32
CA GLY A 62 15.49 -8.29 -0.18
C GLY A 62 14.93 -9.71 -0.39
N TRP A 63 15.54 -10.71 0.27
CA TRP A 63 15.06 -12.09 0.22
C TRP A 63 13.74 -12.29 0.99
N LEU A 64 13.43 -11.48 2.00
CA LEU A 64 12.17 -11.53 2.75
C LEU A 64 10.96 -11.02 1.97
N ARG A 65 11.15 -10.47 0.77
CA ARG A 65 10.04 -9.98 -0.07
C ARG A 65 9.00 -11.06 -0.39
N TRP A 66 9.36 -12.33 -0.37
CA TRP A 66 8.42 -13.44 -0.60
C TRP A 66 7.28 -13.48 0.42
N LEU A 67 7.51 -12.99 1.65
CA LEU A 67 6.49 -12.84 2.68
C LEU A 67 5.30 -11.98 2.21
N TRP A 68 5.56 -11.00 1.34
CA TRP A 68 4.53 -10.07 0.87
C TRP A 68 3.76 -10.55 -0.37
N LEU A 69 4.18 -11.63 -1.02
CA LEU A 69 3.50 -12.16 -2.21
C LEU A 69 2.04 -12.58 -1.94
N PRO A 70 1.72 -13.30 -0.84
CA PRO A 70 0.32 -13.59 -0.52
C PRO A 70 -0.50 -12.34 -0.23
N TYR A 71 0.09 -11.34 0.45
CA TYR A 71 -0.54 -10.05 0.71
C TYR A 71 -0.96 -9.35 -0.60
N GLN A 72 -0.04 -9.28 -1.56
CA GLN A 72 -0.29 -8.66 -2.87
C GLN A 72 -1.40 -9.35 -3.67
N LYS A 73 -1.55 -10.66 -3.50
CA LYS A 73 -2.63 -11.42 -4.15
C LYS A 73 -3.99 -11.24 -3.48
N SER A 74 -3.99 -11.03 -2.15
CA SER A 74 -5.20 -10.96 -1.34
C SER A 74 -5.77 -9.54 -1.24
N VAL A 75 -4.91 -8.53 -1.25
CA VAL A 75 -5.32 -7.13 -1.06
C VAL A 75 -5.28 -6.39 -2.40
N ARG A 76 -6.44 -5.87 -2.80
CA ARG A 76 -6.55 -5.11 -4.04
C ARG A 76 -5.86 -3.76 -3.90
N HIS A 77 -4.97 -3.44 -4.85
CA HIS A 77 -4.30 -2.13 -4.89
C HIS A 77 -5.29 -0.96 -4.85
N ARG A 78 -4.97 0.06 -4.05
CA ARG A 78 -5.83 1.23 -3.77
C ARG A 78 -7.20 0.90 -3.16
N SER A 79 -7.33 -0.27 -2.53
CA SER A 79 -8.48 -0.55 -1.69
C SER A 79 -8.37 0.20 -0.36
N PHE A 80 -9.49 0.34 0.35
CA PHE A 80 -9.50 0.90 1.70
C PHE A 80 -8.65 0.06 2.68
N LEU A 81 -8.53 -1.25 2.44
CA LEU A 81 -7.70 -2.16 3.23
C LEU A 81 -6.20 -1.96 3.01
N SER A 82 -5.80 -1.45 1.84
CA SER A 82 -4.39 -1.19 1.50
C SER A 82 -3.99 0.25 1.78
N HIS A 83 -4.86 1.21 1.42
CA HIS A 83 -4.56 2.65 1.43
C HIS A 83 -5.44 3.44 2.40
N GLY A 84 -6.33 2.79 3.17
CA GLY A 84 -7.12 3.48 4.19
C GLY A 84 -6.24 3.92 5.35
N PRO A 85 -6.33 5.20 5.81
CA PRO A 85 -5.66 5.62 7.03
C PRO A 85 -6.05 4.70 8.19
N VAL A 86 -5.11 4.40 9.09
CA VAL A 86 -5.25 3.49 10.23
C VAL A 86 -5.49 2.04 9.82
N ILE A 87 -6.48 1.77 8.98
CA ILE A 87 -6.86 0.41 8.58
C ILE A 87 -5.77 -0.25 7.73
N GLY A 88 -5.19 0.47 6.76
CA GLY A 88 -4.11 -0.07 5.95
C GLY A 88 -2.89 -0.47 6.78
N THR A 89 -2.51 0.33 7.76
CA THR A 89 -1.41 0.03 8.67
C THR A 89 -1.76 -1.12 9.61
N ALA A 90 -2.98 -1.15 10.16
CA ALA A 90 -3.45 -2.24 11.01
C ALA A 90 -3.47 -3.58 10.26
N VAL A 91 -3.96 -3.62 9.02
CA VAL A 91 -3.98 -4.84 8.18
C VAL A 91 -2.56 -5.33 7.89
N ARG A 92 -1.61 -4.45 7.56
CA ARG A 92 -0.21 -4.82 7.35
C ARG A 92 0.44 -5.36 8.63
N LEU A 93 0.18 -4.73 9.79
CA LEU A 93 0.67 -5.21 11.08
C LEU A 93 0.11 -6.59 11.43
N LEU A 94 -1.21 -6.75 11.28
CA LEU A 94 -1.86 -8.05 11.52
C LEU A 94 -1.27 -9.14 10.60
N TYR A 95 -1.11 -8.82 9.32
CA TYR A 95 -0.50 -9.74 8.36
C TYR A 95 0.93 -10.13 8.75
N LEU A 96 1.76 -9.17 9.14
CA LEU A 96 3.13 -9.44 9.58
C LEU A 96 3.16 -10.24 10.88
N THR A 97 2.26 -9.95 11.83
CA THR A 97 2.12 -10.71 13.08
C THR A 97 1.80 -12.17 12.81
N VAL A 98 0.89 -12.47 11.89
CA VAL A 98 0.59 -13.85 11.49
C VAL A 98 1.84 -14.56 10.95
N TRP A 99 2.64 -13.92 10.12
CA TRP A 99 3.90 -14.49 9.64
C TRP A 99 4.92 -14.71 10.76
N VAL A 100 5.04 -13.77 11.69
CA VAL A 100 5.92 -13.92 12.86
C VAL A 100 5.51 -15.16 13.68
N ILE A 101 4.22 -15.36 13.91
CA ILE A 101 3.70 -16.54 14.61
C ILE A 101 4.03 -17.83 13.83
N ILE A 102 3.76 -17.86 12.52
CA ILE A 102 4.03 -19.03 11.67
C ILE A 102 5.51 -19.39 11.68
N LEU A 103 6.40 -18.41 11.60
CA LEU A 103 7.85 -18.64 11.57
C LEU A 103 8.43 -18.92 12.97
N ALA A 104 7.89 -18.32 14.01
CA ALA A 104 8.34 -18.55 15.40
C ALA A 104 7.93 -19.93 15.93
N THR A 105 6.77 -20.44 15.53
CA THR A 105 6.26 -21.73 16.01
C THR A 105 7.24 -22.90 15.83
N PRO A 106 7.78 -23.18 14.63
CA PRO A 106 8.75 -24.27 14.46
C PRO A 106 10.05 -24.00 15.20
N VAL A 107 10.50 -22.74 15.31
CA VAL A 107 11.71 -22.40 16.09
C VAL A 107 11.52 -22.72 17.56
N VAL A 108 10.38 -22.36 18.13
CA VAL A 108 10.05 -22.68 19.54
C VAL A 108 9.93 -24.19 19.75
N LEU A 109 9.33 -24.93 18.81
CA LEU A 109 9.20 -26.39 18.90
C LEU A 109 10.58 -27.08 18.85
N ILE A 110 11.47 -26.65 17.95
CA ILE A 110 12.84 -27.17 17.86
C ILE A 110 13.62 -26.81 19.13
N ALA A 111 13.55 -25.57 19.59
CA ALA A 111 14.21 -25.14 20.82
C ALA A 111 13.77 -25.98 22.03
N ARG A 112 12.48 -26.28 22.11
CA ARG A 112 11.92 -27.15 23.16
C ARG A 112 12.45 -28.56 23.07
N SER A 113 12.60 -29.13 21.87
CA SER A 113 13.07 -30.50 21.71
C SER A 113 14.58 -30.68 21.94
N VAL A 114 15.37 -29.62 21.61
CA VAL A 114 16.85 -29.67 21.66
C VAL A 114 17.40 -29.21 23.02
N TRP A 115 16.79 -28.15 23.60
CA TRP A 115 17.30 -27.52 24.84
C TRP A 115 16.41 -27.70 26.03
N GLU A 116 15.38 -28.60 25.97
CA GLU A 116 14.43 -28.88 27.07
C GLU A 116 13.78 -27.61 27.65
N VAL A 117 13.68 -26.54 26.84
CA VAL A 117 13.11 -25.27 27.29
C VAL A 117 11.60 -25.41 27.42
N GLU A 118 11.06 -25.23 28.62
CA GLU A 118 9.61 -25.31 28.89
C GLU A 118 8.80 -24.07 28.44
N TRP A 119 9.07 -23.58 27.25
CA TRP A 119 8.27 -22.48 26.70
C TRP A 119 6.96 -22.99 26.12
N SER A 120 5.87 -22.50 26.69
CA SER A 120 4.53 -22.77 26.17
C SER A 120 3.99 -21.55 25.41
N LEU A 121 3.13 -21.77 24.40
CA LEU A 121 2.44 -20.70 23.69
C LEU A 121 1.64 -19.81 24.65
N SER A 122 1.09 -20.37 25.73
CA SER A 122 0.39 -19.61 26.76
C SER A 122 1.30 -18.67 27.56
N GLN A 123 2.58 -19.05 27.79
CA GLN A 123 3.56 -18.16 28.42
C GLN A 123 3.91 -16.99 27.48
N VAL A 124 4.16 -17.27 26.22
CA VAL A 124 4.42 -16.22 25.20
C VAL A 124 3.24 -15.27 25.12
N ALA A 125 2.00 -15.79 25.04
CA ALA A 125 0.80 -14.96 25.03
C ALA A 125 0.66 -14.10 26.28
N ARG A 126 0.92 -14.65 27.46
CA ARG A 126 0.92 -13.88 28.72
C ARG A 126 1.98 -12.77 28.75
N ILE A 127 3.19 -13.05 28.24
CA ILE A 127 4.27 -12.05 28.15
C ILE A 127 3.84 -10.91 27.21
N LEU A 128 3.27 -11.22 26.05
CA LEU A 128 2.77 -10.22 25.11
C LEU A 128 1.64 -9.37 25.71
N LEU A 129 0.65 -10.01 26.36
CA LEU A 129 -0.44 -9.29 27.00
C LEU A 129 0.05 -8.40 28.14
N ARG A 130 1.00 -8.87 28.94
CA ARG A 130 1.65 -8.09 30.00
C ARG A 130 2.43 -6.93 29.40
N SER A 131 3.19 -7.15 28.32
CA SER A 131 3.90 -6.08 27.62
C SER A 131 2.94 -5.02 27.08
N LEU A 132 1.82 -5.42 26.45
CA LEU A 132 0.80 -4.50 25.98
C LEU A 132 0.18 -3.66 27.10
N SER A 133 -0.06 -4.25 28.27
CA SER A 133 -0.63 -3.52 29.42
C SER A 133 0.38 -2.62 30.11
N GLN A 134 1.63 -3.03 30.26
CA GLN A 134 2.66 -2.29 30.98
C GLN A 134 3.32 -1.20 30.13
N HIS A 135 3.41 -1.41 28.80
CA HIS A 135 4.05 -0.50 27.82
C HIS A 135 3.06 0.04 26.80
N SER A 136 1.82 0.33 27.23
CA SER A 136 0.75 0.79 26.33
C SER A 136 1.10 2.07 25.58
N THR A 137 1.83 2.99 26.24
CA THR A 137 2.28 4.26 25.66
C THR A 137 3.30 4.03 24.53
N GLU A 138 4.25 3.10 24.73
CA GLU A 138 5.25 2.75 23.72
C GLU A 138 4.61 2.02 22.52
N TRP A 139 3.64 1.15 22.79
CA TRP A 139 2.88 0.49 21.71
C TRP A 139 2.06 1.50 20.91
N LEU A 140 1.44 2.46 21.59
CA LEU A 140 0.73 3.55 20.92
C LEU A 140 1.68 4.43 20.11
N ALA A 141 2.85 4.80 20.68
CA ALA A 141 3.88 5.55 19.98
C ALA A 141 4.40 4.81 18.73
N THR A 142 4.59 3.48 18.83
CA THR A 142 4.95 2.62 17.70
C THR A 142 3.90 2.70 16.60
N PHE A 143 2.63 2.53 16.93
CA PHE A 143 1.53 2.59 15.97
C PHE A 143 1.42 3.97 15.31
N ILE A 144 1.51 5.05 16.11
CA ILE A 144 1.49 6.44 15.61
C ILE A 144 2.66 6.67 14.64
N GLY A 145 3.87 6.24 14.99
CA GLY A 145 5.04 6.37 14.12
C GLY A 145 4.85 5.65 12.78
N LEU A 146 4.35 4.42 12.81
CA LEU A 146 4.05 3.65 11.60
C LEU A 146 2.99 4.31 10.72
N GLU A 147 1.94 4.82 11.34
CA GLU A 147 0.85 5.51 10.64
C GLU A 147 1.32 6.83 10.01
N LEU A 148 2.08 7.64 10.75
CA LEU A 148 2.64 8.88 10.22
C LEU A 148 3.55 8.62 9.01
N GLY A 149 4.35 7.53 9.04
CA GLY A 149 5.16 7.11 7.90
C GLY A 149 4.32 6.73 6.68
N ALA A 150 3.24 5.98 6.89
CA ALA A 150 2.29 5.65 5.82
C ALA A 150 1.57 6.91 5.30
N MET A 151 1.15 7.81 6.19
CA MET A 151 0.51 9.08 5.80
C MET A 151 1.42 9.98 4.99
N SER A 152 2.73 10.03 5.27
CA SER A 152 3.68 10.82 4.47
C SER A 152 3.68 10.38 3.01
N HIS A 153 3.51 9.08 2.75
CA HIS A 153 3.38 8.51 1.42
C HIS A 153 2.07 8.95 0.74
N TYR A 154 0.92 8.82 1.42
CA TYR A 154 -0.37 9.26 0.87
C TYR A 154 -0.38 10.75 0.56
N LEU A 155 0.17 11.56 1.47
CA LEU A 155 0.24 13.00 1.30
C LEU A 155 1.09 13.38 0.08
N SER A 156 2.23 12.73 -0.11
CA SER A 156 3.09 12.98 -1.26
C SER A 156 2.42 12.62 -2.59
N ASP A 157 1.67 11.52 -2.64
CA ASP A 157 0.87 11.14 -3.82
C ASP A 157 -0.25 12.13 -4.10
N TRP A 158 -0.93 12.58 -3.05
CA TRP A 158 -2.00 13.57 -3.16
C TRP A 158 -1.47 14.93 -3.65
N VAL A 159 -0.40 15.45 -3.04
CA VAL A 159 0.24 16.72 -3.41
C VAL A 159 0.72 16.69 -4.87
N ASN A 160 1.40 15.61 -5.28
CA ASN A 160 1.86 15.48 -6.65
C ASN A 160 0.69 15.39 -7.66
N SER A 161 -0.39 14.72 -7.28
CA SER A 161 -1.60 14.64 -8.10
C SER A 161 -2.31 15.98 -8.18
N ALA A 162 -2.39 16.72 -7.08
CA ALA A 162 -2.93 18.07 -7.03
C ALA A 162 -2.10 19.05 -7.87
N TYR A 163 -0.77 19.02 -7.72
CA TYR A 163 0.15 19.84 -8.51
C TYR A 163 0.00 19.64 -10.03
N LYS A 164 -0.05 18.37 -10.47
CA LYS A 164 -0.28 18.06 -11.89
C LYS A 164 -1.62 18.57 -12.39
N ARG A 165 -2.68 18.51 -11.57
CA ARG A 165 -3.99 19.05 -11.94
C ARG A 165 -3.96 20.56 -12.08
N ILE A 166 -3.28 21.26 -11.15
CA ILE A 166 -3.11 22.72 -11.24
C ILE A 166 -2.38 23.09 -12.53
N GLN A 167 -1.30 22.40 -12.88
CA GLN A 167 -0.54 22.65 -14.10
C GLN A 167 -1.36 22.42 -15.38
N THR A 168 -2.22 21.40 -15.40
CA THR A 168 -2.97 21.02 -16.61
C THR A 168 -4.32 21.71 -16.75
N GLN A 169 -4.96 22.09 -15.64
CA GLN A 169 -6.34 22.57 -15.61
C GLN A 169 -6.51 23.89 -14.83
N GLY A 170 -5.42 24.49 -14.37
CA GLY A 170 -5.45 25.65 -13.50
C GLY A 170 -6.07 25.36 -12.11
N LEU A 171 -6.33 26.41 -11.34
CA LEU A 171 -6.97 26.30 -10.02
C LEU A 171 -8.36 25.65 -10.05
N SER A 172 -9.08 25.77 -11.17
CA SER A 172 -10.37 25.08 -11.39
C SER A 172 -10.24 23.55 -11.38
N GLY A 173 -9.07 22.99 -11.68
CA GLY A 173 -8.79 21.56 -11.62
C GLY A 173 -8.77 20.98 -10.20
N LEU A 174 -8.49 21.81 -9.17
CA LEU A 174 -8.62 21.42 -7.76
C LEU A 174 -10.08 21.35 -7.32
N LEU A 175 -10.89 22.29 -7.77
CA LEU A 175 -12.32 22.40 -7.42
C LEU A 175 -13.18 21.40 -8.21
N SER A 176 -12.71 20.96 -9.37
CA SER A 176 -13.34 19.96 -10.23
C SER A 176 -13.06 18.52 -9.73
N ASN A 177 -13.23 18.30 -8.44
CA ASN A 177 -13.02 16.98 -7.86
C ASN A 177 -14.06 16.02 -8.46
N SER A 178 -13.62 14.84 -8.93
CA SER A 178 -14.52 13.79 -9.43
C SER A 178 -15.58 13.37 -8.39
N ALA A 179 -15.28 13.52 -7.10
CA ALA A 179 -16.23 13.40 -6.00
C ALA A 179 -17.30 14.53 -6.04
N TYR A 180 -16.88 15.79 -6.22
CA TYR A 180 -17.81 16.92 -6.33
C TYR A 180 -18.70 16.80 -7.57
N LYS A 181 -18.13 16.38 -8.71
CA LYS A 181 -18.91 16.09 -9.92
C LYS A 181 -19.92 14.96 -9.71
N ARG A 182 -19.54 13.89 -8.99
CA ARG A 182 -20.45 12.79 -8.66
C ARG A 182 -21.55 13.21 -7.69
N VAL A 183 -21.22 13.98 -6.66
CA VAL A 183 -22.21 14.54 -5.72
C VAL A 183 -23.16 15.50 -6.43
N LYS A 184 -22.64 16.37 -7.32
CA LYS A 184 -23.47 17.31 -8.09
C LYS A 184 -24.37 16.62 -9.11
N THR A 185 -23.95 15.48 -9.69
CA THR A 185 -24.72 14.77 -10.74
C THR A 185 -25.57 13.60 -10.22
N GLN A 186 -25.20 13.01 -9.11
CA GLN A 186 -25.83 11.77 -8.59
C GLN A 186 -26.27 11.87 -7.13
N GLY A 187 -26.10 13.02 -6.48
CA GLY A 187 -26.37 13.19 -5.05
C GLY A 187 -25.38 12.42 -4.16
N ILE A 188 -25.64 12.42 -2.85
CA ILE A 188 -24.78 11.75 -1.85
C ILE A 188 -24.70 10.23 -2.07
N SER A 189 -25.74 9.62 -2.65
CA SER A 189 -25.75 8.20 -3.02
C SER A 189 -24.68 7.79 -4.04
N GLY A 190 -24.17 8.74 -4.85
CA GLY A 190 -23.10 8.51 -5.82
C GLY A 190 -21.72 8.27 -5.20
N LEU A 191 -21.53 8.59 -3.90
CA LEU A 191 -20.29 8.33 -3.18
C LEU A 191 -20.14 6.85 -2.76
N PHE A 192 -21.25 6.16 -2.53
CA PHE A 192 -21.29 4.79 -2.03
C PHE A 192 -21.64 3.75 -3.11
N GLY A 193 -22.06 4.18 -4.29
CA GLY A 193 -22.48 3.31 -5.39
C GLY A 193 -21.38 3.07 -6.42
N SER A 194 -20.51 2.09 -6.23
CA SER A 194 -19.60 1.59 -7.24
C SER A 194 -20.28 0.51 -8.11
N LYS A 195 -21.20 0.90 -8.99
CA LYS A 195 -21.51 0.08 -10.17
C LYS A 195 -21.04 0.84 -11.41
N SER A 196 -19.88 0.46 -11.89
CA SER A 196 -19.44 0.80 -13.23
C SER A 196 -20.47 0.25 -14.23
N PRO A 197 -21.04 1.07 -15.13
CA PRO A 197 -21.84 0.54 -16.20
C PRO A 197 -20.91 -0.28 -17.11
N SER A 198 -21.17 -1.58 -17.17
CA SER A 198 -20.59 -2.48 -18.16
C SER A 198 -20.82 -1.87 -19.55
N LYS A 199 -19.79 -1.31 -20.15
CA LYS A 199 -19.79 -1.00 -21.58
C LYS A 199 -19.98 -2.32 -22.32
N LYS A 200 -21.21 -2.59 -22.76
CA LYS A 200 -21.49 -3.61 -23.76
C LYS A 200 -20.56 -3.32 -24.96
N ARG A 201 -19.56 -4.16 -25.08
CA ARG A 201 -18.67 -4.22 -26.23
C ARG A 201 -19.56 -4.62 -27.41
N LYS A 202 -19.91 -3.67 -28.28
CA LYS A 202 -20.51 -3.95 -29.58
C LYS A 202 -19.47 -4.82 -30.31
N SER A 203 -19.83 -6.05 -30.58
CA SER A 203 -19.08 -6.95 -31.46
C SER A 203 -19.00 -6.28 -32.84
N PRO A 204 -17.82 -6.28 -33.49
CA PRO A 204 -17.72 -5.81 -34.87
C PRO A 204 -18.53 -6.76 -35.75
N SER A 205 -19.51 -6.22 -36.43
CA SER A 205 -20.24 -6.86 -37.53
C SER A 205 -19.22 -7.28 -38.57
N THR A 206 -19.04 -8.59 -38.75
CA THR A 206 -18.31 -9.18 -39.87
C THR A 206 -19.08 -8.88 -41.16
N ARG A 207 -18.75 -7.78 -41.84
CA ARG A 207 -19.08 -7.60 -43.24
C ARG A 207 -18.11 -8.51 -44.04
N ARG A 208 -18.67 -9.61 -44.60
CA ARG A 208 -18.02 -10.35 -45.68
C ARG A 208 -17.81 -9.42 -46.86
N PRO A 209 -16.61 -9.37 -47.49
CA PRO A 209 -16.44 -8.74 -48.79
C PRO A 209 -17.07 -9.64 -49.89
N PRO A 210 -17.58 -9.06 -50.96
CA PRO A 210 -18.17 -9.81 -52.07
C PRO A 210 -17.08 -10.52 -52.85
N THR A 211 -17.36 -11.76 -53.19
CA THR A 211 -16.60 -12.61 -54.11
C THR A 211 -16.70 -12.01 -55.51
N THR A 212 -15.60 -11.52 -56.05
CA THR A 212 -15.44 -11.32 -57.49
C THR A 212 -14.64 -12.47 -58.10
N SER A 213 -15.36 -13.26 -58.84
CA SER A 213 -14.82 -14.19 -59.84
C SER A 213 -14.22 -13.37 -60.97
N VAL A 214 -12.99 -13.66 -61.39
CA VAL A 214 -12.47 -13.40 -62.77
C VAL A 214 -11.22 -14.27 -62.88
N SER A 215 -11.35 -15.32 -63.66
CA SER A 215 -10.94 -15.46 -65.04
C SER A 215 -9.45 -15.69 -65.26
N LYS A 216 -9.21 -16.93 -65.64
CA LYS A 216 -7.98 -17.43 -66.29
C LYS A 216 -7.55 -16.55 -67.45
N ARG A 217 -6.29 -16.24 -67.57
CA ARG A 217 -5.65 -16.17 -68.91
C ARG A 217 -4.22 -16.71 -68.82
N ASN A 218 -4.04 -17.73 -69.63
CA ASN A 218 -2.77 -18.26 -70.14
C ASN A 218 -1.93 -17.22 -70.85
N SER A 219 -0.63 -17.35 -70.79
CA SER A 219 0.23 -17.36 -71.98
C SER A 219 1.70 -17.34 -71.55
N THR A 220 2.38 -18.44 -71.70
CA THR A 220 3.45 -18.75 -72.67
C THR A 220 4.68 -17.83 -72.66
N LYS A 221 5.83 -18.36 -72.21
CA LYS A 221 6.98 -18.83 -73.02
C LYS A 221 8.08 -17.79 -73.32
N LYS A 222 9.30 -18.29 -73.14
CA LYS A 222 10.60 -17.92 -73.73
C LYS A 222 11.35 -16.79 -72.99
N ASP A 223 12.60 -16.86 -72.77
CA ASP A 223 13.75 -17.72 -73.10
C ASP A 223 14.69 -17.79 -71.91
#